data_02e9981c2827ebfb52e67d67e3e1bbe0
#
_entry.id   02e9981c2827ebfb52e67d67e3e1bbe0
#
_cell.length_a   1.000
_cell.length_b   1.000
_cell.length_c   1.000
_cell.angle_alpha   90.00
_cell.angle_beta   90.00
_cell.angle_gamma   90.00
#
_symmetry.space_group_name_H-M   'P 1'
#
loop_
_entity.id
_entity.type
_entity.pdbx_description
1 polymer ?
#
loop_
_entity_poly.entity_id
_entity_poly.type
_entity_poly.pdbx_seq_one_letter_code
_entity_poly.pdbx_strand_id
1 'polypeptide(L)'
;MQRSFEAYLWDIQDRGSAIIKFVGSSSEEQYIATELLKAAVERNPGVIGEAVVQIKIHFPDKIGLIDDYQKIIGFPNQLIHNYDDLNHRQIWMVIQNSLPDLLSQVGALLQQNPPTV
;
A
#
# COMPACT_ATOMS: atom_id res chain seq x y z
N MET A 1 -12.01 -20.07 -5.18
CA MET A 1 -12.08 -19.30 -6.44
C MET A 1 -11.01 -18.22 -6.41
N GLN A 2 -10.19 -18.16 -7.45
CA GLN A 2 -9.10 -17.20 -7.51
C GLN A 2 -9.63 -15.81 -7.85
N ARG A 3 -9.11 -14.80 -7.16
CA ARG A 3 -9.47 -13.41 -7.44
C ARG A 3 -8.78 -12.93 -8.73
N SER A 4 -9.40 -11.97 -9.40
CA SER A 4 -8.83 -11.38 -10.61
C SER A 4 -7.68 -10.42 -10.27
N PHE A 5 -6.85 -10.13 -11.27
CA PHE A 5 -5.82 -9.12 -11.16
C PHE A 5 -6.41 -7.77 -10.74
N GLU A 6 -7.52 -7.39 -11.34
CA GLU A 6 -8.21 -6.12 -11.05
C GLU A 6 -8.72 -6.06 -9.61
N ALA A 7 -9.14 -7.19 -9.05
CA ALA A 7 -9.60 -7.23 -7.65
C ALA A 7 -8.45 -6.91 -6.68
N TYR A 8 -7.25 -7.43 -6.97
CA TYR A 8 -6.08 -7.10 -6.16
C TYR A 8 -5.66 -5.64 -6.32
N LEU A 9 -5.76 -5.10 -7.54
CA LEU A 9 -5.52 -3.68 -7.78
C LEU A 9 -6.49 -2.80 -7.00
N TRP A 10 -7.75 -3.21 -6.93
CA TRP A 10 -8.76 -2.50 -6.14
C TRP A 10 -8.45 -2.51 -4.66
N ASP A 11 -7.93 -3.63 -4.14
CA ASP A 11 -7.51 -3.68 -2.73
C ASP A 11 -6.39 -2.67 -2.45
N ILE A 12 -5.42 -2.60 -3.35
CA ILE A 12 -4.31 -1.63 -3.21
C ILE A 12 -4.85 -0.21 -3.25
N GLN A 13 -5.72 0.09 -4.20
CA GLN A 13 -6.31 1.43 -4.38
C GLN A 13 -7.13 1.82 -3.15
N ASP A 14 -7.97 0.92 -2.67
CA ASP A 14 -8.84 1.17 -1.53
C ASP A 14 -8.05 1.42 -0.26
N ARG A 15 -7.08 0.54 0.03
CA ARG A 15 -6.29 0.65 1.27
C ARG A 15 -5.31 1.81 1.22
N GLY A 16 -4.70 2.06 0.06
CA GLY A 16 -3.83 3.21 -0.11
C GLY A 16 -4.57 4.53 0.02
N SER A 17 -5.75 4.62 -0.57
CA SER A 17 -6.60 5.80 -0.45
C SER A 17 -7.05 6.01 0.99
N ALA A 18 -7.32 4.93 1.73
CA ALA A 18 -7.69 5.02 3.14
C ALA A 18 -6.53 5.60 3.97
N ILE A 19 -5.30 5.18 3.69
CA ILE A 19 -4.12 5.73 4.39
C ILE A 19 -4.02 7.24 4.15
N ILE A 20 -4.14 7.66 2.90
CA ILE A 20 -4.08 9.08 2.54
C ILE A 20 -5.18 9.85 3.25
N LYS A 21 -6.38 9.29 3.31
CA LYS A 21 -7.51 9.91 3.99
C LYS A 21 -7.28 10.04 5.49
N PHE A 22 -6.74 8.99 6.14
CA PHE A 22 -6.46 9.03 7.57
C PHE A 22 -5.40 10.06 7.92
N VAL A 23 -4.34 10.12 7.11
CA VAL A 23 -3.26 11.10 7.31
C VAL A 23 -3.75 12.51 7.00
N GLY A 24 -4.53 12.67 5.93
CA GLY A 24 -5.13 13.94 5.53
C GLY A 24 -4.11 15.06 5.41
N SER A 25 -4.38 16.18 6.08
CA SER A 25 -3.48 17.33 6.11
C SER A 25 -2.57 17.35 7.34
N SER A 26 -2.45 16.22 8.05
CA SER A 26 -1.59 16.13 9.24
C SER A 26 -0.13 16.35 8.87
N SER A 27 0.62 16.97 9.79
CA SER A 27 2.07 17.05 9.68
C SER A 27 2.69 15.74 10.18
N GLU A 28 3.99 15.55 9.88
CA GLU A 28 4.74 14.41 10.41
C GLU A 28 4.67 14.35 11.93
N GLU A 29 4.80 15.51 12.59
CA GLU A 29 4.75 15.59 14.04
C GLU A 29 3.39 15.18 14.59
N GLN A 30 2.31 15.62 13.95
CA GLN A 30 0.95 15.24 14.33
C GLN A 30 0.72 13.75 14.14
N TYR A 31 1.21 13.19 13.04
CA TYR A 31 1.11 11.76 12.78
C TYR A 31 1.82 10.95 13.87
N ILE A 32 3.08 11.32 14.20
CA ILE A 32 3.87 10.61 15.20
C ILE A 32 3.24 10.72 16.59
N ALA A 33 2.63 11.87 16.91
CA ALA A 33 2.04 12.13 18.21
C ALA A 33 0.66 11.48 18.43
N THR A 34 0.01 10.99 17.36
CA THR A 34 -1.37 10.49 17.43
C THR A 34 -1.40 8.97 17.38
N GLU A 35 -1.58 8.31 18.53
CA GLU A 35 -1.58 6.85 18.63
C GLU A 35 -2.66 6.20 17.76
N LEU A 36 -3.87 6.78 17.74
CA LEU A 36 -4.95 6.26 16.93
C LEU A 36 -4.63 6.32 15.44
N LEU A 37 -4.05 7.42 14.99
CA LEU A 37 -3.68 7.59 13.59
C LEU A 37 -2.59 6.60 13.17
N LYS A 38 -1.57 6.42 14.03
CA LYS A 38 -0.52 5.43 13.79
C LYS A 38 -1.11 4.02 13.68
N ALA A 39 -2.00 3.65 14.59
CA ALA A 39 -2.63 2.34 14.58
C ALA A 39 -3.46 2.11 13.31
N ALA A 40 -4.20 3.13 12.86
CA ALA A 40 -4.99 3.05 11.64
C ALA A 40 -4.12 2.86 10.40
N VAL A 41 -2.99 3.57 10.35
CA VAL A 41 -2.06 3.49 9.21
C VAL A 41 -1.31 2.16 9.20
N GLU A 42 -0.89 1.65 10.36
CA GLU A 42 -0.08 0.43 10.47
C GLU A 42 -0.76 -0.81 9.88
N ARG A 43 -2.08 -0.86 9.87
CA ARG A 43 -2.83 -2.01 9.33
C ARG A 43 -2.76 -2.11 7.83
N ASN A 44 -2.76 -0.98 7.14
CA ASN A 44 -3.01 -0.94 5.71
C ASN A 44 -1.79 -1.34 4.85
N PRO A 45 -0.53 -1.02 5.23
CA PRO A 45 0.61 -1.50 4.46
C PRO A 45 0.69 -3.01 4.33
N GLY A 46 0.27 -3.74 5.38
CA GLY A 46 0.24 -5.20 5.34
C GLY A 46 -0.74 -5.72 4.29
N VAL A 47 -1.91 -5.11 4.19
CA VAL A 47 -2.92 -5.50 3.19
C VAL A 47 -2.41 -5.19 1.78
N ILE A 48 -1.80 -4.02 1.57
CA ILE A 48 -1.23 -3.62 0.28
C ILE A 48 -0.11 -4.59 -0.13
N GLY A 49 0.81 -4.88 0.79
CA GLY A 49 1.90 -5.82 0.53
C GLY A 49 1.41 -7.20 0.18
N GLU A 50 0.40 -7.70 0.89
CA GLU A 50 -0.19 -9.01 0.60
C GLU A 50 -0.85 -9.04 -0.78
N ALA A 51 -1.55 -7.98 -1.16
CA ALA A 51 -2.15 -7.90 -2.50
C ALA A 51 -1.08 -7.97 -3.59
N VAL A 52 0.04 -7.27 -3.41
CA VAL A 52 1.16 -7.30 -4.36
C VAL A 52 1.78 -8.71 -4.42
N VAL A 53 1.92 -9.39 -3.28
CA VAL A 53 2.41 -10.78 -3.22
C VAL A 53 1.49 -11.70 -4.02
N GLN A 54 0.18 -11.57 -3.85
CA GLN A 54 -0.79 -12.40 -4.57
C GLN A 54 -0.73 -12.14 -6.07
N ILE A 55 -0.54 -10.91 -6.49
CA ILE A 55 -0.34 -10.58 -7.91
C ILE A 55 0.93 -11.27 -8.44
N LYS A 56 2.01 -11.23 -7.67
CA LYS A 56 3.27 -11.88 -8.07
C LYS A 56 3.08 -13.39 -8.24
N ILE A 57 2.34 -14.03 -7.35
CA ILE A 57 2.11 -15.47 -7.38
C ILE A 57 1.20 -15.87 -8.54
N HIS A 58 0.08 -15.18 -8.70
CA HIS A 58 -0.98 -15.60 -9.62
C HIS A 58 -0.90 -14.91 -10.99
N PHE A 59 -0.21 -13.77 -11.07
CA PHE A 59 -0.08 -12.99 -12.30
C PHE A 59 1.37 -12.54 -12.50
N PRO A 60 2.32 -13.50 -12.57
CA PRO A 60 3.75 -13.13 -12.64
C PRO A 60 4.12 -12.36 -13.90
N ASP A 61 3.35 -12.49 -14.96
CA ASP A 61 3.54 -11.73 -16.20
C ASP A 61 3.07 -10.27 -16.07
N LYS A 62 2.30 -9.95 -15.03
CA LYS A 62 1.75 -8.60 -14.83
C LYS A 62 2.40 -7.84 -13.68
N ILE A 63 3.18 -8.53 -12.82
CA ILE A 63 3.78 -7.88 -11.66
C ILE A 63 4.73 -6.74 -12.04
N GLY A 64 5.39 -6.85 -13.18
CA GLY A 64 6.31 -5.81 -13.66
C GLY A 64 5.62 -4.50 -14.03
N LEU A 65 4.28 -4.48 -14.13
CA LEU A 65 3.53 -3.26 -14.36
C LEU A 65 3.50 -2.34 -13.13
N ILE A 66 3.85 -2.89 -11.96
CA ILE A 66 3.95 -2.12 -10.72
C ILE A 66 5.44 -1.86 -10.45
N ASP A 67 5.86 -0.60 -10.54
CA ASP A 67 7.25 -0.22 -10.31
C ASP A 67 7.63 -0.48 -8.85
N ASP A 68 8.85 -0.94 -8.64
CA ASP A 68 9.41 -1.18 -7.31
C ASP A 68 8.56 -2.11 -6.43
N TYR A 69 7.87 -3.07 -7.05
CA TYR A 69 6.99 -3.98 -6.30
C TYR A 69 7.74 -4.74 -5.21
N GLN A 70 9.03 -5.00 -5.40
CA GLN A 70 9.85 -5.70 -4.40
C GLN A 70 9.97 -4.91 -3.11
N LYS A 71 10.09 -3.58 -3.20
CA LYS A 71 10.13 -2.71 -2.04
C LYS A 71 8.79 -2.70 -1.30
N ILE A 72 7.69 -2.73 -2.06
CA ILE A 72 6.35 -2.78 -1.49
C ILE A 72 6.14 -4.06 -0.70
N ILE A 73 6.57 -5.20 -1.24
CA ILE A 73 6.49 -6.50 -0.57
C ILE A 73 7.35 -6.51 0.70
N GLY A 74 8.54 -5.94 0.63
CA GLY A 74 9.47 -5.93 1.76
C GLY A 74 9.05 -5.03 2.91
N PHE A 75 8.23 -4.02 2.64
CA PHE A 75 7.86 -3.02 3.64
C PHE A 75 7.11 -3.63 4.85
N PRO A 76 6.06 -4.46 4.67
CA PRO A 76 5.40 -5.08 5.81
C PRO A 76 6.32 -6.00 6.62
N ASN A 77 7.25 -6.69 5.97
CA ASN A 77 8.22 -7.53 6.68
C ASN A 77 9.13 -6.72 7.57
N GLN A 78 9.56 -5.55 7.12
CA GLN A 78 10.36 -4.64 7.93
C GLN A 78 9.59 -4.15 9.15
N LEU A 79 8.31 -3.86 8.99
CA LEU A 79 7.45 -3.44 10.10
C LEU A 79 7.32 -4.55 11.15
N ILE A 80 7.16 -5.80 10.71
CA ILE A 80 7.01 -6.94 11.61
C ILE A 80 8.31 -7.21 12.38
N HIS A 81 9.45 -7.14 11.70
CA HIS A 81 10.74 -7.41 12.32
C HIS A 81 11.19 -6.32 13.30
N ASN A 82 10.71 -5.10 13.12
CA ASN A 82 11.02 -3.98 13.98
C ASN A 82 9.84 -3.64 14.89
N TYR A 83 9.20 -4.66 15.43
CA TYR A 83 7.96 -4.53 16.21
C TYR A 83 8.07 -3.54 17.36
N ASP A 84 9.23 -3.54 18.05
CA ASP A 84 9.46 -2.64 19.19
C ASP A 84 9.95 -1.26 18.76
N ASP A 85 10.31 -1.10 17.49
CA ASP A 85 10.96 0.11 16.98
C ASP A 85 10.40 0.50 15.62
N LEU A 86 9.07 0.49 15.50
CA LEU A 86 8.40 0.94 14.28
C LEU A 86 8.86 2.35 13.96
N ASN A 87 9.62 2.48 12.87
CA ASN A 87 10.11 3.78 12.43
C ASN A 87 9.00 4.54 11.72
N HIS A 88 8.20 5.26 12.50
CA HIS A 88 7.08 6.03 11.97
C HIS A 88 7.52 7.14 11.02
N ARG A 89 8.76 7.61 11.14
CA ARG A 89 9.31 8.57 10.19
C ARG A 89 9.48 7.93 8.82
N GLN A 90 9.94 6.69 8.78
CA GLN A 90 10.06 5.93 7.53
C GLN A 90 8.69 5.66 6.90
N ILE A 91 7.72 5.28 7.72
CA ILE A 91 6.34 5.10 7.26
C ILE A 91 5.80 6.39 6.68
N TRP A 92 6.00 7.51 7.36
CA TRP A 92 5.59 8.82 6.89
C TRP A 92 6.20 9.15 5.53
N MET A 93 7.50 8.91 5.36
CA MET A 93 8.20 9.15 4.10
C MET A 93 7.60 8.31 2.96
N VAL A 94 7.29 7.05 3.23
CA VAL A 94 6.67 6.17 2.24
C VAL A 94 5.28 6.69 1.84
N ILE A 95 4.49 7.13 2.81
CA ILE A 95 3.14 7.67 2.55
C ILE A 95 3.23 8.93 1.68
N GLN A 96 4.20 9.80 1.94
CA GLN A 96 4.31 11.07 1.22
C GLN A 96 4.92 10.92 -0.16
N ASN A 97 5.84 9.98 -0.34
CA ASN A 97 6.63 9.89 -1.57
C ASN A 97 6.25 8.68 -2.45
N SER A 98 6.14 7.49 -1.86
CA SER A 98 5.97 6.26 -2.62
C SER A 98 4.50 5.90 -2.85
N LEU A 99 3.66 6.13 -1.86
CA LEU A 99 2.25 5.74 -1.94
C LEU A 99 1.49 6.48 -3.04
N PRO A 100 1.65 7.81 -3.21
CA PRO A 100 0.97 8.51 -4.30
C PRO A 100 1.35 7.95 -5.68
N ASP A 101 2.61 7.63 -5.89
CA ASP A 101 3.08 7.05 -7.16
C ASP A 101 2.45 5.69 -7.40
N LEU A 102 2.41 4.83 -6.37
CA LEU A 102 1.77 3.52 -6.47
C LEU A 102 0.30 3.65 -6.82
N LEU A 103 -0.42 4.54 -6.16
CA LEU A 103 -1.85 4.74 -6.42
C LEU A 103 -2.11 5.29 -7.82
N SER A 104 -1.22 6.14 -8.31
CA SER A 104 -1.29 6.65 -9.69
C SER A 104 -1.12 5.51 -10.69
N GLN A 105 -0.14 4.63 -10.50
CA GLN A 105 0.08 3.47 -11.36
C GLN A 105 -1.11 2.51 -11.33
N VAL A 106 -1.60 2.19 -10.13
CA VAL A 106 -2.73 1.28 -9.96
C VAL A 106 -3.99 1.87 -10.58
N GLY A 107 -4.23 3.16 -10.40
CA GLY A 107 -5.36 3.85 -11.01
C GLY A 107 -5.33 3.77 -12.54
N ALA A 108 -4.15 3.96 -13.13
CA ALA A 108 -3.99 3.85 -14.58
C ALA A 108 -4.25 2.43 -15.07
N LEU A 109 -3.76 1.42 -14.35
CA LEU A 109 -4.00 0.01 -14.69
C LEU A 109 -5.49 -0.34 -14.59
N LEU A 110 -6.18 0.18 -13.60
CA LEU A 110 -7.62 -0.03 -13.43
C LEU A 110 -8.43 0.61 -14.55
N GLN A 111 -8.00 1.76 -15.08
CA GLN A 111 -8.66 2.39 -16.22
C GLN A 111 -8.47 1.59 -17.50
N GLN A 112 -7.29 0.96 -17.69
CA GLN A 112 -7.02 0.10 -18.84
C GLN A 112 -7.78 -1.22 -18.79
N ASN A 113 -8.05 -1.69 -17.57
CA ASN A 113 -8.70 -2.98 -17.31
C ASN A 113 -9.88 -2.77 -16.37
N PRO A 114 -10.94 -2.04 -16.82
CA PRO A 114 -12.07 -1.79 -15.93
C PRO A 114 -12.71 -3.12 -15.54
N PRO A 115 -13.15 -3.24 -14.26
CA PRO A 115 -13.82 -4.46 -13.84
C PRO A 115 -15.07 -4.68 -14.68
N THR A 116 -15.21 -5.90 -15.19
CA THR A 116 -16.41 -6.30 -15.90
C THR A 116 -17.56 -6.42 -14.90
N VAL A 117 -18.56 -5.65 -15.11
CA VAL A 117 -19.75 -5.68 -14.26
C VAL A 117 -20.65 -6.82 -14.69
#